data_08998d561b1933ee269db879de63a296
#
_entry.id   08998d561b1933ee269db879de63a296
#
_cell.length_a   1.000
_cell.length_b   1.000
_cell.length_c   1.000
_cell.angle_alpha   90.00
_cell.angle_beta   90.00
_cell.angle_gamma   90.00
#
_symmetry.space_group_name_H-M   'P 1'
#
loop_
_entity.id
_entity.type
_entity.pdbx_description
1 polymer ?
#
loop_
_entity_poly.entity_id
_entity_poly.type
_entity_poly.pdbx_seq_one_letter_code
_entity_poly.pdbx_strand_id
1 'polypeptide(L)'
;MEQFFSSRLLKLLTAPTQSRLLSLASRPFFIVADRILGAAFLTDIAEFFTLFRTMETPIVSRARRVGTLLSDPTTSYVVVTSPEPVAMREAKYLADELRSRNHRLEAVVANRLVPSRLAAGAVQRADALSAAQQVGLATAEREIASVADQHAAALSHINQWGTRVLTSESRGGDITDVVSLLALGEAIRG
;
A
#
# COMPACT_ATOMS: atom_id res chain seq x y z
N MET A 1 1.05 15.57 9.40
CA MET A 1 1.52 15.24 10.75
C MET A 1 2.33 16.36 11.41
N GLU A 2 3.10 17.14 10.67
CA GLU A 2 3.88 18.27 11.26
C GLU A 2 3.00 19.33 11.96
N GLN A 3 1.79 19.59 11.48
CA GLN A 3 0.89 20.59 12.09
C GLN A 3 0.33 20.18 13.46
N PHE A 4 0.23 18.88 13.73
CA PHE A 4 -0.27 18.39 15.02
C PHE A 4 0.76 18.61 16.14
N PHE A 5 2.06 18.42 15.83
CA PHE A 5 3.14 18.64 16.80
C PHE A 5 3.54 20.11 16.99
N SER A 6 3.15 20.99 16.06
CA SER A 6 3.41 22.43 16.16
C SER A 6 2.29 23.19 16.89
N SER A 7 1.26 22.49 17.40
CA SER A 7 0.13 23.15 18.05
C SER A 7 0.60 23.86 19.32
N ARG A 8 0.18 25.12 19.44
CA ARG A 8 0.46 25.97 20.63
C ARG A 8 0.06 25.30 21.94
N LEU A 9 -0.96 24.42 21.89
CA LEU A 9 -1.46 23.64 23.02
C LEU A 9 -0.41 22.64 23.53
N LEU A 10 0.30 21.92 22.64
CA LEU A 10 1.34 20.97 23.03
C LEU A 10 2.52 21.70 23.68
N LYS A 11 2.89 22.87 23.13
CA LYS A 11 3.94 23.73 23.70
C LYS A 11 3.55 24.27 25.08
N LEU A 12 2.26 24.57 25.30
CA LEU A 12 1.73 25.05 26.60
C LEU A 12 1.73 23.93 27.66
N LEU A 13 1.34 22.71 27.27
CA LEU A 13 1.33 21.54 28.16
C LEU A 13 2.73 21.05 28.56
N THR A 14 3.73 21.27 27.68
CA THR A 14 5.12 20.81 27.90
C THR A 14 6.06 21.93 28.39
N ALA A 15 5.58 23.16 28.56
CA ALA A 15 6.36 24.34 28.94
C ALA A 15 6.63 24.58 30.44
N PRO A 16 6.21 23.75 31.41
CA PRO A 16 6.28 24.11 32.83
C PRO A 16 7.67 24.22 33.43
N THR A 17 8.73 23.83 32.74
CA THR A 17 10.04 23.69 33.38
C THR A 17 11.08 24.77 33.06
N GLN A 18 10.83 25.73 32.15
CA GLN A 18 11.88 26.66 31.73
C GLN A 18 11.58 28.16 31.74
N SER A 19 10.37 28.61 32.05
CA SER A 19 10.13 30.04 32.18
C SER A 19 9.17 30.40 33.33
N ARG A 20 9.70 31.13 34.32
CA ARG A 20 8.94 31.64 35.49
C ARG A 20 7.72 32.50 35.13
N LEU A 21 7.68 33.08 33.92
CA LEU A 21 6.60 33.96 33.46
C LEU A 21 5.38 33.19 32.93
N LEU A 22 5.61 31.99 32.30
CA LEU A 22 4.51 31.14 31.82
C LEU A 22 3.83 30.39 32.97
N SER A 23 4.52 30.14 34.08
CA SER A 23 3.96 29.48 35.25
C SER A 23 2.93 30.33 36.00
N LEU A 24 2.99 31.67 35.90
CA LEU A 24 2.02 32.58 36.54
C LEU A 24 0.72 32.68 35.72
N ALA A 25 0.80 32.68 34.38
CA ALA A 25 -0.38 32.77 33.52
C ALA A 25 -1.17 31.45 33.42
N SER A 26 -0.55 30.32 33.68
CA SER A 26 -1.18 28.98 33.61
C SER A 26 -1.75 28.52 34.97
N ARG A 27 -1.41 29.17 36.07
CA ARG A 27 -1.90 28.82 37.44
C ARG A 27 -3.42 28.63 37.53
N PRO A 28 -4.27 29.57 37.05
CA PRO A 28 -5.73 29.40 37.19
C PRO A 28 -6.26 28.22 36.39
N PHE A 29 -5.63 27.90 35.23
CA PHE A 29 -5.98 26.74 34.43
C PHE A 29 -5.65 25.43 35.16
N PHE A 30 -4.47 25.33 35.76
CA PHE A 30 -4.06 24.11 36.49
C PHE A 30 -4.90 23.91 37.77
N ILE A 31 -5.33 24.97 38.47
CA ILE A 31 -6.20 24.85 39.65
C ILE A 31 -7.57 24.27 39.24
N VAL A 32 -8.13 24.71 38.13
CA VAL A 32 -9.41 24.20 37.62
C VAL A 32 -9.29 22.80 37.10
N ALA A 33 -8.22 22.52 36.33
CA ALA A 33 -7.92 21.19 35.79
C ALA A 33 -7.66 20.17 36.91
N ASP A 34 -6.92 20.55 37.96
CA ASP A 34 -6.66 19.70 39.13
C ASP A 34 -7.96 19.35 39.87
N ARG A 35 -8.88 20.32 39.97
CA ARG A 35 -10.17 20.12 40.65
C ARG A 35 -11.12 19.19 39.90
N ILE A 36 -10.97 19.10 38.56
CA ILE A 36 -11.85 18.28 37.68
C ILE A 36 -11.22 16.92 37.41
N LEU A 37 -9.92 16.86 37.17
CA LEU A 37 -9.23 15.70 36.69
C LEU A 37 -8.34 15.01 37.76
N GLY A 38 -8.01 15.73 38.83
CA GLY A 38 -7.11 15.27 39.90
C GLY A 38 -5.61 15.45 39.56
N ALA A 39 -4.80 15.77 40.56
CA ALA A 39 -3.38 16.05 40.45
C ALA A 39 -2.59 14.85 39.88
N ALA A 40 -2.97 13.63 40.24
CA ALA A 40 -2.32 12.40 39.76
C ALA A 40 -2.47 12.28 38.24
N PHE A 41 -3.67 12.47 37.70
CA PHE A 41 -3.92 12.39 36.26
C PHE A 41 -3.16 13.48 35.46
N LEU A 42 -3.06 14.68 35.98
CA LEU A 42 -2.28 15.75 35.36
C LEU A 42 -0.77 15.42 35.35
N THR A 43 -0.27 14.78 36.40
CA THR A 43 1.11 14.31 36.47
C THR A 43 1.37 13.22 35.45
N ASP A 44 0.50 12.23 35.35
CA ASP A 44 0.61 11.12 34.39
C ASP A 44 0.59 11.63 32.95
N ILE A 45 -0.28 12.59 32.64
CA ILE A 45 -0.32 13.24 31.33
C ILE A 45 0.97 14.01 31.04
N ALA A 46 1.50 14.75 32.00
CA ALA A 46 2.75 15.49 31.83
C ALA A 46 3.93 14.55 31.60
N GLU A 47 3.98 13.44 32.34
CA GLU A 47 4.99 12.39 32.15
C GLU A 47 4.84 11.72 30.80
N PHE A 48 3.63 11.33 30.38
CA PHE A 48 3.36 10.78 29.07
C PHE A 48 3.87 11.69 27.95
N PHE A 49 3.52 12.99 27.99
CA PHE A 49 3.99 13.92 26.96
C PHE A 49 5.52 14.14 27.01
N THR A 50 6.11 14.08 28.18
CA THR A 50 7.57 14.16 28.34
C THR A 50 8.25 12.96 27.67
N LEU A 51 7.79 11.75 27.94
CA LEU A 51 8.25 10.52 27.31
C LEU A 51 7.98 10.53 25.79
N PHE A 52 6.80 10.96 25.39
CA PHE A 52 6.43 11.06 23.97
C PHE A 52 7.37 12.00 23.19
N ARG A 53 7.77 13.13 23.77
CA ARG A 53 8.76 14.04 23.16
C ARG A 53 10.13 13.41 22.94
N THR A 54 10.55 12.47 23.79
CA THR A 54 11.82 11.77 23.55
C THR A 54 11.80 10.91 22.29
N MET A 55 10.62 10.44 21.88
CA MET A 55 10.42 9.65 20.66
C MET A 55 10.17 10.53 19.42
N GLU A 56 9.74 11.78 19.60
CA GLU A 56 9.41 12.68 18.48
C GLU A 56 10.60 12.88 17.53
N THR A 57 11.74 13.26 18.06
CA THR A 57 12.93 13.54 17.25
C THR A 57 13.37 12.35 16.39
N PRO A 58 13.55 11.12 16.93
CA PRO A 58 13.92 9.97 16.12
C PRO A 58 12.83 9.57 15.11
N ILE A 59 11.54 9.71 15.45
CA ILE A 59 10.43 9.42 14.51
C ILE A 59 10.44 10.40 13.36
N VAL A 60 10.48 11.70 13.63
CA VAL A 60 10.50 12.75 12.60
C VAL A 60 11.75 12.65 11.74
N SER A 61 12.92 12.37 12.34
CA SER A 61 14.15 12.21 11.56
C SER A 61 14.10 10.99 10.63
N ARG A 62 13.55 9.87 11.09
CA ARG A 62 13.33 8.67 10.25
C ARG A 62 12.33 8.95 9.13
N ALA A 63 11.20 9.60 9.44
CA ALA A 63 10.20 9.97 8.44
C ALA A 63 10.80 10.87 7.34
N ARG A 64 11.64 11.86 7.71
CA ARG A 64 12.35 12.69 6.73
C ARG A 64 13.32 11.88 5.88
N ARG A 65 14.10 10.98 6.48
CA ARG A 65 15.02 10.10 5.73
C ARG A 65 14.26 9.21 4.74
N VAL A 66 13.13 8.62 5.15
CA VAL A 66 12.26 7.84 4.26
C VAL A 66 11.74 8.73 3.13
N GLY A 67 11.24 9.93 3.44
CA GLY A 67 10.78 10.89 2.43
C GLY A 67 11.87 11.25 1.42
N THR A 68 13.10 11.51 1.90
CA THR A 68 14.26 11.76 1.03
C THR A 68 14.55 10.56 0.12
N LEU A 69 14.59 9.34 0.69
CA LEU A 69 14.83 8.12 -0.09
C LEU A 69 13.76 7.91 -1.16
N LEU A 70 12.48 8.08 -0.80
CA LEU A 70 11.36 7.92 -1.75
C LEU A 70 11.38 8.97 -2.88
N SER A 71 11.96 10.13 -2.64
CA SER A 71 12.09 11.21 -3.64
C SER A 71 13.44 11.21 -4.35
N ASP A 72 14.34 10.28 -4.03
CA ASP A 72 15.65 10.20 -4.64
C ASP A 72 15.54 9.82 -6.13
N PRO A 73 16.27 10.49 -7.03
CA PRO A 73 16.26 10.14 -8.47
C PRO A 73 16.67 8.70 -8.79
N THR A 74 17.41 8.04 -7.88
CA THR A 74 17.79 6.62 -8.02
C THR A 74 16.69 5.66 -7.58
N THR A 75 15.65 6.16 -6.89
CA THR A 75 14.48 5.36 -6.50
C THR A 75 13.51 5.25 -7.67
N SER A 76 13.18 4.02 -8.05
CA SER A 76 12.14 3.75 -9.04
C SER A 76 10.98 2.99 -8.42
N TYR A 77 9.81 3.19 -9.02
CA TYR A 77 8.55 2.60 -8.57
C TYR A 77 8.04 1.58 -9.57
N VAL A 78 7.50 0.51 -9.06
CA VAL A 78 6.76 -0.50 -9.83
C VAL A 78 5.35 -0.57 -9.25
N VAL A 79 4.34 -0.32 -10.08
CA VAL A 79 2.95 -0.48 -9.69
C VAL A 79 2.50 -1.90 -10.02
N VAL A 80 2.00 -2.63 -9.04
CA VAL A 80 1.47 -3.98 -9.23
C VAL A 80 -0.05 -3.93 -9.11
N THR A 81 -0.76 -4.46 -10.09
CA THR A 81 -2.22 -4.52 -10.10
C THR A 81 -2.71 -5.87 -10.61
N SER A 82 -3.93 -6.20 -10.31
CA SER A 82 -4.66 -7.27 -10.97
C SER A 82 -5.59 -6.69 -12.05
N PRO A 83 -6.09 -7.51 -12.99
CA PRO A 83 -6.90 -7.01 -14.10
C PRO A 83 -8.34 -6.65 -13.73
N GLU A 84 -8.72 -6.76 -12.45
CA GLU A 84 -10.05 -6.39 -11.99
C GLU A 84 -10.29 -4.87 -12.08
N PRO A 85 -11.50 -4.42 -12.45
CA PRO A 85 -11.79 -3.01 -12.72
C PRO A 85 -11.49 -2.06 -11.54
N VAL A 86 -11.68 -2.51 -10.29
CA VAL A 86 -11.39 -1.70 -9.09
C VAL A 86 -9.88 -1.52 -8.93
N ALA A 87 -9.13 -2.63 -8.96
CA ALA A 87 -7.67 -2.61 -8.82
C ALA A 87 -7.02 -1.78 -9.94
N MET A 88 -7.54 -1.87 -11.15
CA MET A 88 -7.08 -1.09 -12.31
C MET A 88 -7.25 0.42 -12.10
N ARG A 89 -8.39 0.86 -11.54
CA ARG A 89 -8.61 2.29 -11.24
C ARG A 89 -7.65 2.81 -10.19
N GLU A 90 -7.46 2.04 -9.11
CA GLU A 90 -6.51 2.40 -8.04
C GLU A 90 -5.07 2.46 -8.57
N ALA A 91 -4.66 1.48 -9.37
CA ALA A 91 -3.35 1.44 -9.98
C ALA A 91 -3.11 2.63 -10.94
N LYS A 92 -4.12 2.98 -11.74
CA LYS A 92 -4.05 4.15 -12.62
C LYS A 92 -3.90 5.44 -11.83
N TYR A 93 -4.71 5.60 -10.78
CA TYR A 93 -4.60 6.76 -9.88
C TYR A 93 -3.20 6.85 -9.26
N LEU A 94 -2.66 5.74 -8.73
CA LEU A 94 -1.32 5.71 -8.16
C LEU A 94 -0.23 6.03 -9.20
N ALA A 95 -0.34 5.48 -10.40
CA ALA A 95 0.60 5.76 -11.49
C ALA A 95 0.60 7.25 -11.88
N ASP A 96 -0.57 7.88 -11.96
CA ASP A 96 -0.70 9.30 -12.25
C ASP A 96 -0.16 10.17 -11.12
N GLU A 97 -0.41 9.79 -9.86
CA GLU A 97 0.09 10.49 -8.68
C GLU A 97 1.63 10.42 -8.59
N LEU A 98 2.23 9.27 -8.89
CA LEU A 98 3.68 9.12 -8.95
C LEU A 98 4.28 10.05 -10.01
N ARG A 99 3.68 10.12 -11.19
CA ARG A 99 4.13 11.02 -12.26
C ARG A 99 3.95 12.50 -11.91
N SER A 100 2.83 12.86 -11.32
CA SER A 100 2.54 14.25 -10.93
C SER A 100 3.55 14.79 -9.91
N ARG A 101 4.13 13.89 -9.11
CA ARG A 101 5.19 14.19 -8.14
C ARG A 101 6.60 13.99 -8.69
N ASN A 102 6.75 13.77 -9.99
CA ASN A 102 8.02 13.49 -10.65
C ASN A 102 8.77 12.25 -10.09
N HIS A 103 8.05 11.27 -9.57
CA HIS A 103 8.63 9.99 -9.21
C HIS A 103 8.79 9.09 -10.44
N ARG A 104 9.89 8.35 -10.49
CA ARG A 104 10.21 7.47 -11.61
C ARG A 104 9.37 6.20 -11.57
N LEU A 105 8.30 6.14 -12.35
CA LEU A 105 7.53 4.93 -12.59
C LEU A 105 8.23 4.07 -13.65
N GLU A 106 8.85 2.99 -13.23
CA GLU A 106 9.65 2.10 -14.10
C GLU A 106 8.77 1.12 -14.89
N ALA A 107 7.81 0.50 -14.21
CA ALA A 107 6.94 -0.50 -14.80
C ALA A 107 5.58 -0.61 -14.10
N VAL A 108 4.63 -1.20 -14.80
CA VAL A 108 3.38 -1.72 -14.25
C VAL A 108 3.37 -3.23 -14.42
N VAL A 109 3.08 -3.97 -13.36
CA VAL A 109 2.93 -5.42 -13.39
C VAL A 109 1.45 -5.77 -13.31
N ALA A 110 0.92 -6.34 -14.40
CA ALA A 110 -0.41 -6.95 -14.39
C ALA A 110 -0.28 -8.38 -13.85
N ASN A 111 -0.67 -8.56 -12.62
CA ASN A 111 -0.53 -9.81 -11.86
C ASN A 111 -1.83 -10.63 -11.88
N ARG A 112 -1.72 -11.94 -11.69
CA ARG A 112 -2.84 -12.86 -11.58
C ARG A 112 -3.68 -12.99 -12.86
N LEU A 113 -3.03 -12.87 -14.01
CA LEU A 113 -3.69 -13.14 -15.29
C LEU A 113 -4.12 -14.61 -15.38
N VAL A 114 -5.17 -14.89 -16.14
CA VAL A 114 -5.55 -16.27 -16.48
C VAL A 114 -4.36 -16.92 -17.20
N PRO A 115 -3.91 -18.11 -16.75
CA PRO A 115 -2.83 -18.81 -17.44
C PRO A 115 -3.16 -19.08 -18.90
N SER A 116 -2.22 -18.78 -19.79
CA SER A 116 -2.37 -18.93 -21.25
C SER A 116 -2.78 -20.34 -21.66
N ARG A 117 -2.27 -21.36 -20.95
CA ARG A 117 -2.64 -22.77 -21.16
C ARG A 117 -4.12 -23.07 -20.87
N LEU A 118 -4.78 -22.32 -19.99
CA LEU A 118 -6.21 -22.46 -19.69
C LEU A 118 -7.06 -21.65 -20.67
N ALA A 119 -6.60 -20.47 -21.06
CA ALA A 119 -7.26 -19.64 -22.05
C ALA A 119 -7.29 -20.27 -23.45
N ALA A 120 -6.26 -21.09 -23.78
CA ALA A 120 -6.18 -21.80 -25.05
C ALA A 120 -7.09 -23.05 -25.17
N GLY A 121 -7.94 -23.34 -24.15
CA GLY A 121 -8.86 -24.49 -24.20
C GLY A 121 -8.12 -25.84 -24.16
N ALA A 122 -7.03 -25.95 -23.42
CA ALA A 122 -6.15 -27.14 -23.38
C ALA A 122 -6.74 -28.30 -22.57
N VAL A 123 -7.99 -28.72 -22.85
CA VAL A 123 -8.55 -29.94 -22.26
C VAL A 123 -8.57 -31.05 -23.30
N GLN A 124 -7.43 -31.66 -23.57
CA GLN A 124 -7.25 -32.79 -24.48
C GLN A 124 -7.75 -34.14 -23.91
N ARG A 125 -8.61 -34.19 -22.89
CA ARG A 125 -9.05 -35.43 -22.25
C ARG A 125 -10.55 -35.61 -22.19
N ALA A 126 -11.30 -35.06 -23.17
CA ALA A 126 -12.77 -35.19 -23.20
C ALA A 126 -13.28 -36.60 -23.43
N ASP A 127 -12.49 -37.49 -24.03
CA ASP A 127 -12.93 -38.80 -24.48
C ASP A 127 -13.27 -39.80 -23.35
N ALA A 128 -12.84 -39.51 -22.10
CA ALA A 128 -13.08 -40.37 -20.92
C ALA A 128 -14.16 -39.82 -19.98
N LEU A 129 -14.80 -38.70 -20.33
CA LEU A 129 -15.75 -38.02 -19.45
C LEU A 129 -17.20 -38.42 -19.73
N SER A 130 -18.02 -38.54 -18.68
CA SER A 130 -19.48 -38.69 -18.82
C SER A 130 -20.12 -37.43 -19.44
N ALA A 131 -21.31 -37.58 -20.02
CA ALA A 131 -22.02 -36.43 -20.64
C ALA A 131 -22.21 -35.24 -19.68
N ALA A 132 -22.51 -35.50 -18.40
CA ALA A 132 -22.64 -34.46 -17.38
C ALA A 132 -21.30 -33.74 -17.09
N GLN A 133 -20.18 -34.47 -17.06
CA GLN A 133 -18.84 -33.91 -16.90
C GLN A 133 -18.42 -33.08 -18.12
N GLN A 134 -18.77 -33.52 -19.32
CA GLN A 134 -18.52 -32.75 -20.56
C GLN A 134 -19.28 -31.40 -20.57
N VAL A 135 -20.53 -31.37 -20.12
CA VAL A 135 -21.31 -30.12 -19.99
C VAL A 135 -20.67 -29.21 -18.94
N GLY A 136 -20.28 -29.75 -17.79
CA GLY A 136 -19.58 -28.97 -16.76
C GLY A 136 -18.26 -28.38 -17.24
N LEU A 137 -17.47 -29.18 -17.97
CA LEU A 137 -16.23 -28.75 -18.57
C LEU A 137 -16.44 -27.63 -19.59
N ALA A 138 -17.37 -27.79 -20.52
CA ALA A 138 -17.68 -26.76 -21.52
C ALA A 138 -18.20 -25.45 -20.89
N THR A 139 -18.83 -25.52 -19.73
CA THR A 139 -19.23 -24.33 -18.97
C THR A 139 -18.03 -23.64 -18.36
N ALA A 140 -17.14 -24.40 -17.69
CA ALA A 140 -15.92 -23.86 -17.10
C ALA A 140 -14.97 -23.23 -18.16
N GLU A 141 -14.85 -23.87 -19.32
CA GLU A 141 -14.06 -23.32 -20.44
C GLU A 141 -14.61 -21.98 -20.93
N ARG A 142 -15.94 -21.83 -21.06
CA ARG A 142 -16.55 -20.57 -21.43
C ARG A 142 -16.34 -19.47 -20.39
N GLU A 143 -16.42 -19.80 -19.11
CA GLU A 143 -16.13 -18.86 -18.02
C GLU A 143 -14.67 -18.42 -18.03
N ILE A 144 -13.73 -19.35 -18.19
CA ILE A 144 -12.30 -19.04 -18.29
C ILE A 144 -12.01 -18.17 -19.51
N ALA A 145 -12.58 -18.48 -20.67
CA ALA A 145 -12.44 -17.66 -21.87
C ALA A 145 -12.98 -16.24 -21.67
N SER A 146 -14.14 -16.09 -21.05
CA SER A 146 -14.72 -14.79 -20.72
C SER A 146 -13.81 -13.96 -19.80
N VAL A 147 -13.21 -14.57 -18.78
CA VAL A 147 -12.25 -13.91 -17.89
C VAL A 147 -10.95 -13.57 -18.63
N ALA A 148 -10.48 -14.45 -19.51
CA ALA A 148 -9.29 -14.18 -20.32
C ALA A 148 -9.48 -12.99 -21.26
N ASP A 149 -10.65 -12.85 -21.88
CA ASP A 149 -11.00 -11.69 -22.70
C ASP A 149 -11.04 -10.39 -21.89
N GLN A 150 -11.60 -10.43 -20.68
CA GLN A 150 -11.57 -9.29 -19.76
C GLN A 150 -10.13 -8.90 -19.37
N HIS A 151 -9.27 -9.88 -19.11
CA HIS A 151 -7.86 -9.64 -18.82
C HIS A 151 -7.11 -9.06 -20.03
N ALA A 152 -7.40 -9.53 -21.23
CA ALA A 152 -6.82 -8.98 -22.45
C ALA A 152 -7.24 -7.51 -22.66
N ALA A 153 -8.49 -7.18 -22.43
CA ALA A 153 -8.98 -5.81 -22.47
C ALA A 153 -8.29 -4.93 -21.42
N ALA A 154 -8.12 -5.42 -20.18
CA ALA A 154 -7.41 -4.73 -19.13
C ALA A 154 -5.95 -4.47 -19.51
N LEU A 155 -5.22 -5.46 -20.06
CA LEU A 155 -3.85 -5.30 -20.55
C LEU A 155 -3.77 -4.25 -21.66
N SER A 156 -4.69 -4.25 -22.60
CA SER A 156 -4.76 -3.24 -23.67
C SER A 156 -4.91 -1.84 -23.09
N HIS A 157 -5.68 -1.69 -22.01
CA HIS A 157 -5.83 -0.43 -21.31
C HIS A 157 -4.56 -0.01 -20.57
N ILE A 158 -3.88 -0.94 -19.85
CA ILE A 158 -2.60 -0.65 -19.14
C ILE A 158 -1.52 -0.23 -20.13
N ASN A 159 -1.45 -0.84 -21.32
CA ASN A 159 -0.46 -0.51 -22.34
C ASN A 159 -0.58 0.95 -22.82
N GLN A 160 -1.76 1.57 -22.69
CA GLN A 160 -2.00 2.97 -23.04
C GLN A 160 -1.44 3.94 -21.98
N TRP A 161 -0.99 3.45 -20.82
CA TRP A 161 -0.46 4.32 -19.75
C TRP A 161 0.95 4.85 -20.05
N GLY A 162 1.59 4.43 -21.15
CA GLY A 162 2.90 4.93 -21.57
C GLY A 162 4.04 4.51 -20.63
N THR A 163 3.93 3.33 -20.02
CA THR A 163 4.94 2.75 -19.13
C THR A 163 5.15 1.29 -19.52
N ARG A 164 6.34 0.75 -19.27
CA ARG A 164 6.62 -0.68 -19.48
C ARG A 164 5.61 -1.54 -18.73
N VAL A 165 4.98 -2.48 -19.43
CA VAL A 165 4.04 -3.44 -18.85
C VAL A 165 4.70 -4.80 -18.74
N LEU A 166 4.64 -5.39 -17.58
CA LEU A 166 5.06 -6.76 -17.29
C LEU A 166 3.83 -7.56 -16.89
N THR A 167 3.85 -8.85 -17.16
CA THR A 167 2.72 -9.73 -16.88
C THR A 167 3.11 -10.87 -15.96
N SER A 168 2.18 -11.33 -15.14
CA SER A 168 2.34 -12.52 -14.32
C SER A 168 1.03 -13.31 -14.31
N GLU A 169 1.11 -14.58 -14.67
CA GLU A 169 -0.03 -15.48 -14.64
C GLU A 169 -0.34 -15.97 -13.21
N SER A 170 -1.60 -16.25 -12.95
CA SER A 170 -2.05 -16.89 -11.71
C SER A 170 -1.44 -18.28 -11.58
N ARG A 171 -0.93 -18.59 -10.40
CA ARG A 171 -0.33 -19.89 -10.07
C ARG A 171 -1.27 -20.71 -9.20
N GLY A 172 -1.18 -22.02 -9.29
CA GLY A 172 -2.06 -22.94 -8.52
C GLY A 172 -1.70 -23.09 -7.03
N GLY A 173 -0.76 -22.28 -6.50
CA GLY A 173 -0.34 -22.32 -5.11
C GLY A 173 0.42 -21.06 -4.69
N ASP A 174 0.62 -20.91 -3.39
CA ASP A 174 1.36 -19.80 -2.81
C ASP A 174 2.88 -19.94 -3.06
N ILE A 175 3.55 -18.82 -3.17
CA ILE A 175 5.00 -18.75 -3.28
C ILE A 175 5.57 -18.72 -1.88
N THR A 176 6.05 -19.88 -1.40
CA THR A 176 6.50 -20.06 0.00
C THR A 176 8.01 -20.33 0.11
N ASP A 177 8.71 -20.50 -1.01
CA ASP A 177 10.14 -20.83 -1.04
C ASP A 177 10.91 -19.99 -2.09
N VAL A 178 12.23 -20.01 -1.98
CA VAL A 178 13.12 -19.23 -2.85
C VAL A 178 13.07 -19.72 -4.30
N VAL A 179 12.88 -21.02 -4.52
CA VAL A 179 12.85 -21.61 -5.87
C VAL A 179 11.63 -21.13 -6.64
N SER A 180 10.45 -21.17 -6.02
CA SER A 180 9.21 -20.64 -6.60
C SER A 180 9.25 -19.13 -6.80
N LEU A 181 9.96 -18.39 -5.92
CA LEU A 181 10.17 -16.95 -6.07
C LEU A 181 11.09 -16.64 -7.28
N LEU A 182 12.18 -17.39 -7.45
CA LEU A 182 13.06 -17.24 -8.61
C LEU A 182 12.32 -17.53 -9.92
N ALA A 183 11.55 -18.63 -9.95
CA ALA A 183 10.72 -18.97 -11.11
C ALA A 183 9.66 -17.91 -11.44
N LEU A 184 9.10 -17.22 -10.43
CA LEU A 184 8.25 -16.06 -10.65
C LEU A 184 9.04 -14.90 -11.25
N GLY A 185 10.22 -14.61 -10.72
CA GLY A 185 11.08 -13.54 -11.22
C GLY A 185 11.49 -13.72 -12.68
N GLU A 186 11.79 -14.95 -13.09
CA GLU A 186 12.08 -15.29 -14.49
C GLU A 186 10.84 -15.11 -15.39
N ALA A 187 9.67 -15.56 -14.93
CA ALA A 187 8.41 -15.42 -15.68
C ALA A 187 8.01 -13.95 -15.90
N ILE A 188 8.33 -13.06 -14.96
CA ILE A 188 8.02 -11.61 -15.08
C ILE A 188 9.03 -10.90 -16.01
N ARG A 189 10.26 -11.39 -16.12
CA ARG A 189 11.31 -10.79 -16.95
C ARG A 189 11.17 -11.13 -18.44
N GLY A 190 10.46 -12.21 -18.77
CA GLY A 190 10.19 -12.64 -20.15
C GLY A 190 9.24 -11.71 -20.85
#